data_1deb460c97bba47d4fd964a80b3c9ba3
#
_entry.id   1deb460c97bba47d4fd964a80b3c9ba3
#
_cell.length_a   1.000
_cell.length_b   1.000
_cell.length_c   1.000
_cell.angle_alpha   90.00
_cell.angle_beta   90.00
_cell.angle_gamma   90.00
#
_symmetry.space_group_name_H-M   'P 1'
#
loop_
_entity.id
_entity.type
_entity.pdbx_description
1 polymer ?
#
loop_
_entity_poly.entity_id
_entity_poly.type
_entity_poly.pdbx_seq_one_letter_code
_entity_poly.pdbx_strand_id
1 'polypeptide(L)'
;PIRQKDTHSPSVKTSKKERETVPINPDAAGSVGEPKEFSWTSDDSLLYSLGVRAGVTDPTGFELNFTTENSNEIEQKSLPTQVVVMGGGQTPGFGDFNPVFLLHAEQHITLHETLPASGTGIATARVGEIYDKEKAALVYLENDVTDLDGNPMWSTKSGLFLGGEGGWGGDRGPSNPWELPERPADDVVSYTTRTDQALLYRLNGDRNPLHSDPTFASAAGFEKPILHGLCTYGFTGRALLHAVCDSDTDRFGGMGGRFKSPVVPGEELSVHIWENEDSILFQTRVNDRVVFDNGVMTLR
;
A
#
# COMPACT_ATOMS: atom_id res chain seq x y z
N PRO A 1 -28.41 31.84 -56.86
CA PRO A 1 -28.23 32.40 -55.53
C PRO A 1 -28.88 31.49 -54.51
N ILE A 2 -28.04 30.72 -53.83
CA ILE A 2 -28.43 29.81 -52.76
C ILE A 2 -28.13 30.51 -51.44
N ARG A 3 -29.16 30.77 -50.65
CA ARG A 3 -29.06 31.32 -49.29
C ARG A 3 -28.48 30.31 -48.35
N GLN A 4 -27.35 30.65 -47.69
CA GLN A 4 -26.87 29.95 -46.52
C GLN A 4 -27.83 30.17 -45.33
N LYS A 5 -28.26 29.08 -44.70
CA LYS A 5 -28.95 29.09 -43.42
C LYS A 5 -27.91 28.99 -42.32
N ASP A 6 -27.79 30.03 -41.49
CA ASP A 6 -27.06 30.02 -40.23
C ASP A 6 -27.78 29.08 -39.24
N THR A 7 -27.13 27.99 -38.90
CA THR A 7 -27.54 27.12 -37.79
C THR A 7 -26.80 27.51 -36.53
N HIS A 8 -27.45 28.30 -35.68
CA HIS A 8 -27.02 28.51 -34.30
C HIS A 8 -27.21 27.21 -33.53
N SER A 9 -26.11 26.58 -33.14
CA SER A 9 -26.11 25.53 -32.10
C SER A 9 -26.16 26.17 -30.71
N PRO A 10 -27.09 25.74 -29.84
CA PRO A 10 -27.11 26.24 -28.47
C PRO A 10 -25.92 25.66 -27.69
N SER A 11 -25.06 26.53 -27.14
CA SER A 11 -24.02 26.17 -26.20
C SER A 11 -24.68 25.63 -24.93
N VAL A 12 -24.52 24.31 -24.69
CA VAL A 12 -24.86 23.70 -23.41
C VAL A 12 -23.84 24.17 -22.39
N LYS A 13 -24.20 25.16 -21.57
CA LYS A 13 -23.49 25.50 -20.35
C LYS A 13 -23.69 24.39 -19.36
N THR A 14 -22.75 23.44 -19.29
CA THR A 14 -22.65 22.52 -18.17
C THR A 14 -22.22 23.34 -16.96
N SER A 15 -23.17 23.69 -16.10
CA SER A 15 -22.87 24.20 -14.77
C SER A 15 -22.16 23.07 -14.01
N LYS A 16 -20.85 23.18 -13.82
CA LYS A 16 -20.14 22.47 -12.76
C LYS A 16 -20.81 22.92 -11.45
N LYS A 17 -21.68 22.11 -10.88
CA LYS A 17 -21.99 22.20 -9.46
C LYS A 17 -20.67 21.94 -8.73
N GLU A 18 -20.04 23.00 -8.24
CA GLU A 18 -19.03 22.87 -7.20
C GLU A 18 -19.72 22.12 -6.06
N ARG A 19 -19.28 20.88 -5.78
CA ARG A 19 -19.65 20.21 -4.53
C ARG A 19 -19.01 21.08 -3.45
N GLU A 20 -19.80 21.63 -2.55
CA GLU A 20 -19.31 22.11 -1.25
C GLU A 20 -18.72 20.86 -0.58
N THR A 21 -17.41 20.71 -0.66
CA THR A 21 -16.67 19.70 0.10
C THR A 21 -16.66 20.15 1.55
N VAL A 22 -17.07 19.29 2.44
CA VAL A 22 -16.86 19.50 3.88
C VAL A 22 -15.36 19.26 4.11
N PRO A 23 -14.59 20.26 4.59
CA PRO A 23 -13.17 20.09 4.82
C PRO A 23 -12.87 18.88 5.71
N ILE A 24 -11.61 18.42 5.72
CA ILE A 24 -11.16 17.42 6.67
C ILE A 24 -11.59 17.84 8.08
N ASN A 25 -12.15 16.90 8.80
CA ASN A 25 -12.56 17.09 10.20
C ASN A 25 -11.47 16.57 11.15
N PRO A 26 -10.63 17.45 11.75
CA PRO A 26 -9.59 17.03 12.68
C PRO A 26 -10.13 16.34 13.95
N ASP A 27 -11.38 16.64 14.33
CA ASP A 27 -12.04 16.03 15.51
C ASP A 27 -12.43 14.56 15.27
N ALA A 28 -12.30 14.06 14.03
CA ALA A 28 -12.47 12.65 13.72
C ALA A 28 -11.31 11.78 14.23
N ALA A 29 -10.17 12.37 14.60
CA ALA A 29 -9.05 11.66 15.19
C ALA A 29 -9.49 10.85 16.42
N GLY A 30 -9.11 9.58 16.49
CA GLY A 30 -9.50 8.64 17.54
C GLY A 30 -10.87 7.98 17.33
N SER A 31 -11.64 8.36 16.31
CA SER A 31 -12.93 7.69 16.02
C SER A 31 -12.70 6.25 15.57
N VAL A 32 -13.57 5.35 16.03
CA VAL A 32 -13.49 3.90 15.79
C VAL A 32 -14.72 3.45 15.03
N GLY A 33 -14.52 2.64 14.01
CA GLY A 33 -15.59 2.05 13.21
C GLY A 33 -16.16 0.78 13.85
N GLU A 34 -17.26 0.31 13.29
CA GLU A 34 -17.85 -0.96 13.72
C GLU A 34 -16.95 -2.13 13.29
N PRO A 35 -16.71 -3.12 14.17
CA PRO A 35 -16.01 -4.34 13.82
C PRO A 35 -16.68 -5.06 12.67
N LYS A 36 -15.89 -5.60 11.74
CA LYS A 36 -16.38 -6.31 10.56
C LYS A 36 -15.68 -7.65 10.40
N GLU A 37 -16.44 -8.72 10.40
CA GLU A 37 -15.94 -10.05 10.05
C GLU A 37 -15.62 -10.12 8.54
N PHE A 38 -14.53 -10.80 8.20
CA PHE A 38 -14.12 -11.10 6.84
C PHE A 38 -13.35 -12.43 6.82
N SER A 39 -13.24 -13.02 5.64
CA SER A 39 -12.47 -14.23 5.42
C SER A 39 -11.57 -14.07 4.21
N TRP A 40 -10.49 -14.85 4.18
CA TRP A 40 -9.64 -15.02 3.01
C TRP A 40 -9.40 -16.50 2.74
N THR A 41 -9.15 -16.82 1.51
CA THR A 41 -8.95 -18.18 1.02
C THR A 41 -7.50 -18.45 0.66
N SER A 42 -7.15 -19.70 0.47
CA SER A 42 -5.90 -20.14 -0.13
C SER A 42 -5.64 -19.45 -1.47
N ASP A 43 -6.66 -19.33 -2.33
CA ASP A 43 -6.54 -18.67 -3.64
C ASP A 43 -6.23 -17.18 -3.52
N ASP A 44 -6.76 -16.48 -2.51
CA ASP A 44 -6.43 -15.08 -2.26
C ASP A 44 -4.94 -14.92 -1.91
N SER A 45 -4.39 -15.86 -1.13
CA SER A 45 -2.98 -15.87 -0.76
C SER A 45 -2.06 -16.20 -1.95
N LEU A 46 -2.46 -17.14 -2.80
CA LEU A 46 -1.77 -17.42 -4.05
C LEU A 46 -1.81 -16.22 -5.01
N LEU A 47 -2.98 -15.59 -5.16
CA LEU A 47 -3.15 -14.43 -6.03
C LEU A 47 -2.27 -13.25 -5.57
N TYR A 48 -2.20 -13.00 -4.25
CA TYR A 48 -1.32 -11.96 -3.71
C TYR A 48 0.15 -12.28 -4.00
N SER A 49 0.59 -13.50 -3.72
CA SER A 49 1.96 -13.96 -3.95
C SER A 49 2.37 -13.80 -5.41
N LEU A 50 1.53 -14.25 -6.34
CA LEU A 50 1.74 -14.05 -7.78
C LEU A 50 1.69 -12.56 -8.16
N GLY A 51 0.84 -11.78 -7.48
CA GLY A 51 0.71 -10.33 -7.64
C GLY A 51 1.98 -9.56 -7.31
N VAL A 52 2.86 -10.11 -6.46
CA VAL A 52 4.19 -9.59 -6.15
C VAL A 52 5.33 -10.46 -6.68
N ARG A 53 5.00 -11.29 -7.70
CA ARG A 53 5.95 -12.12 -8.47
C ARG A 53 6.67 -13.22 -7.68
N ALA A 54 6.09 -13.77 -6.64
CA ALA A 54 6.60 -14.99 -6.05
C ALA A 54 6.68 -16.11 -7.12
N GLY A 55 7.67 -16.99 -7.04
CA GLY A 55 7.89 -18.10 -7.94
C GLY A 55 8.49 -17.73 -9.31
N VAL A 56 8.71 -16.46 -9.61
CA VAL A 56 9.17 -16.05 -10.95
C VAL A 56 10.62 -16.45 -11.26
N THR A 57 11.46 -16.54 -10.24
CA THR A 57 12.87 -16.92 -10.38
C THR A 57 13.02 -18.42 -10.58
N ASP A 58 12.25 -19.19 -9.80
CA ASP A 58 12.19 -20.65 -9.90
C ASP A 58 10.75 -21.10 -9.56
N PRO A 59 9.88 -21.28 -10.56
CA PRO A 59 8.48 -21.64 -10.34
C PRO A 59 8.28 -23.05 -9.80
N THR A 60 9.33 -23.88 -9.75
CA THR A 60 9.27 -25.28 -9.31
C THR A 60 10.03 -25.54 -8.02
N GLY A 61 10.57 -24.50 -7.37
CA GLY A 61 11.46 -24.66 -6.23
C GLY A 61 11.29 -23.64 -5.15
N PHE A 62 12.09 -22.60 -5.20
CA PHE A 62 12.38 -21.67 -4.09
C PHE A 62 11.16 -21.06 -3.37
N GLU A 63 10.08 -20.71 -4.03
CA GLU A 63 8.90 -20.10 -3.40
C GLU A 63 7.64 -20.97 -3.56
N LEU A 64 7.82 -22.28 -3.69
CA LEU A 64 6.71 -23.19 -3.98
C LEU A 64 5.64 -23.17 -2.87
N ASN A 65 6.05 -22.96 -1.62
CA ASN A 65 5.14 -22.80 -0.47
C ASN A 65 4.30 -21.51 -0.51
N PHE A 66 4.65 -20.52 -1.32
CA PHE A 66 3.85 -19.31 -1.52
C PHE A 66 3.03 -19.33 -2.81
N THR A 67 3.27 -20.30 -3.69
CA THR A 67 2.73 -20.32 -5.05
C THR A 67 1.90 -21.54 -5.40
N THR A 68 1.82 -22.53 -4.49
CA THR A 68 1.00 -23.73 -4.66
C THR A 68 0.37 -24.17 -3.35
N GLU A 69 -0.83 -24.74 -3.42
CA GLU A 69 -1.59 -25.27 -2.29
C GLU A 69 -1.56 -26.82 -2.22
N ASN A 70 -1.02 -27.47 -3.24
CA ASN A 70 -1.11 -28.93 -3.41
C ASN A 70 0.21 -29.60 -3.76
N SER A 71 1.35 -28.93 -3.50
CA SER A 71 2.66 -29.53 -3.71
C SER A 71 2.95 -30.59 -2.64
N ASN A 72 3.56 -31.72 -3.07
CA ASN A 72 3.84 -32.83 -2.17
C ASN A 72 4.83 -32.43 -1.07
N GLU A 73 4.46 -32.70 0.19
CA GLU A 73 5.25 -32.41 1.40
C GLU A 73 5.57 -30.90 1.61
N ILE A 74 4.85 -30.00 0.92
CA ILE A 74 5.01 -28.55 1.07
C ILE A 74 3.68 -27.95 1.53
N GLU A 75 3.71 -27.33 2.71
CA GLU A 75 2.57 -26.58 3.24
C GLU A 75 2.53 -25.20 2.64
N GLN A 76 1.34 -24.76 2.19
CA GLN A 76 1.13 -23.41 1.70
C GLN A 76 1.31 -22.39 2.83
N LYS A 77 2.02 -21.31 2.54
CA LYS A 77 2.22 -20.14 3.40
C LYS A 77 1.71 -18.88 2.72
N SER A 78 1.42 -17.86 3.51
CA SER A 78 1.11 -16.51 3.04
C SER A 78 2.29 -15.60 3.18
N LEU A 79 2.46 -14.67 2.21
CA LEU A 79 3.42 -13.60 2.37
C LEU A 79 2.93 -12.62 3.45
N PRO A 80 3.79 -12.23 4.42
CA PRO A 80 3.42 -11.35 5.53
C PRO A 80 2.75 -10.05 5.11
N THR A 81 3.16 -9.47 4.00
CA THR A 81 2.63 -8.21 3.48
C THR A 81 1.24 -8.30 2.84
N GLN A 82 0.66 -9.51 2.71
CA GLN A 82 -0.71 -9.68 2.19
C GLN A 82 -1.74 -8.95 3.07
N VAL A 83 -1.46 -8.76 4.35
CA VAL A 83 -2.35 -8.05 5.30
C VAL A 83 -2.75 -6.65 4.85
N VAL A 84 -1.97 -6.00 3.96
CA VAL A 84 -2.30 -4.65 3.45
C VAL A 84 -3.47 -4.61 2.47
N VAL A 85 -3.87 -5.76 1.93
CA VAL A 85 -5.01 -5.90 1.00
C VAL A 85 -6.18 -6.65 1.62
N MET A 86 -6.08 -7.01 2.91
CA MET A 86 -7.09 -7.79 3.61
C MET A 86 -7.74 -7.00 4.74
N GLY A 87 -8.95 -7.38 5.11
CA GLY A 87 -9.57 -6.98 6.37
C GLY A 87 -9.80 -5.50 6.54
N GLY A 88 -10.23 -4.80 5.50
CA GLY A 88 -10.65 -3.41 5.63
C GLY A 88 -11.91 -3.32 6.52
N GLY A 89 -11.76 -2.85 7.76
CA GLY A 89 -12.87 -2.48 8.62
C GLY A 89 -13.67 -1.29 8.06
N GLN A 90 -14.80 -0.99 8.67
CA GLN A 90 -15.56 0.21 8.31
C GLN A 90 -14.85 1.45 8.88
N THR A 91 -14.12 2.17 8.02
CA THR A 91 -13.46 3.41 8.42
C THR A 91 -14.49 4.50 8.73
N PRO A 92 -14.43 5.14 9.91
CA PRO A 92 -15.27 6.29 10.21
C PRO A 92 -15.05 7.44 9.23
N GLY A 93 -16.07 8.26 9.02
CA GLY A 93 -15.93 9.46 8.18
C GLY A 93 -15.02 10.50 8.83
N PHE A 94 -14.07 11.04 8.06
CA PHE A 94 -13.16 12.09 8.52
C PHE A 94 -13.19 13.36 7.63
N GLY A 95 -14.28 13.54 6.87
CA GLY A 95 -14.51 14.66 5.97
C GLY A 95 -14.64 14.24 4.52
N ASP A 96 -15.05 15.18 3.68
CA ASP A 96 -15.12 15.04 2.23
C ASP A 96 -13.91 15.72 1.60
N PHE A 97 -13.13 14.99 0.82
CA PHE A 97 -11.95 15.50 0.14
C PHE A 97 -11.97 15.10 -1.34
N ASN A 98 -11.17 15.77 -2.14
CA ASN A 98 -11.02 15.41 -3.55
C ASN A 98 -10.06 14.21 -3.68
N PRO A 99 -10.55 13.02 -4.08
CA PRO A 99 -9.72 11.82 -4.16
C PRO A 99 -8.58 11.90 -5.20
N VAL A 100 -8.64 12.86 -6.14
CA VAL A 100 -7.55 13.10 -7.11
C VAL A 100 -6.28 13.58 -6.41
N PHE A 101 -6.39 14.24 -5.26
CA PHE A 101 -5.26 14.76 -4.47
C PHE A 101 -4.88 13.86 -3.30
N LEU A 102 -5.45 12.66 -3.21
CA LEU A 102 -5.09 11.66 -2.23
C LEU A 102 -3.85 10.91 -2.70
N LEU A 103 -2.81 10.90 -1.86
CA LEU A 103 -1.62 10.08 -2.03
C LEU A 103 -1.48 9.14 -0.84
N HIS A 104 -1.26 7.87 -1.09
CA HIS A 104 -0.83 6.92 -0.07
C HIS A 104 0.65 7.23 0.25
N ALA A 105 0.89 7.85 1.39
CA ALA A 105 2.21 8.37 1.75
C ALA A 105 3.03 7.39 2.59
N GLU A 106 2.38 6.65 3.48
CA GLU A 106 3.05 5.75 4.43
C GLU A 106 2.27 4.45 4.60
N GLN A 107 2.99 3.34 4.78
CA GLN A 107 2.40 2.06 5.13
C GLN A 107 3.24 1.36 6.19
N HIS A 108 2.57 0.86 7.24
CA HIS A 108 3.16 0.05 8.29
C HIS A 108 2.28 -1.17 8.55
N ILE A 109 2.92 -2.28 8.88
CA ILE A 109 2.26 -3.49 9.37
C ILE A 109 2.99 -4.01 10.60
N THR A 110 2.24 -4.61 11.51
CA THR A 110 2.75 -5.40 12.62
C THR A 110 2.01 -6.74 12.64
N LEU A 111 2.74 -7.83 12.64
CA LEU A 111 2.18 -9.17 12.75
C LEU A 111 2.32 -9.65 14.19
N HIS A 112 1.20 -10.02 14.80
CA HIS A 112 1.17 -10.58 16.15
C HIS A 112 1.31 -12.10 16.12
N GLU A 113 0.94 -12.71 15.01
CA GLU A 113 1.12 -14.12 14.70
C GLU A 113 1.45 -14.33 13.22
N THR A 114 1.80 -15.56 12.84
CA THR A 114 2.05 -15.90 11.43
C THR A 114 0.74 -15.93 10.68
N LEU A 115 0.71 -15.24 9.54
CA LEU A 115 -0.48 -15.19 8.69
C LEU A 115 -0.75 -16.54 8.05
N PRO A 116 -1.88 -17.23 8.36
CA PRO A 116 -2.24 -18.47 7.72
C PRO A 116 -2.67 -18.28 6.26
N ALA A 117 -2.55 -19.33 5.44
CA ALA A 117 -2.90 -19.30 4.02
C ALA A 117 -4.39 -19.03 3.76
N SER A 118 -5.25 -19.35 4.71
CA SER A 118 -6.68 -19.04 4.70
C SER A 118 -7.19 -18.84 6.12
N GLY A 119 -8.25 -18.09 6.30
CA GLY A 119 -8.79 -17.87 7.65
C GLY A 119 -9.97 -16.93 7.67
N THR A 120 -10.39 -16.60 8.90
CA THR A 120 -11.44 -15.62 9.20
C THR A 120 -10.95 -14.73 10.33
N GLY A 121 -11.19 -13.43 10.22
CA GLY A 121 -10.85 -12.46 11.24
C GLY A 121 -11.91 -11.38 11.40
N ILE A 122 -11.76 -10.58 12.44
CA ILE A 122 -12.59 -9.42 12.73
C ILE A 122 -11.70 -8.17 12.62
N ALA A 123 -12.02 -7.30 11.68
CA ALA A 123 -11.30 -6.05 11.43
C ALA A 123 -12.00 -4.86 12.11
N THR A 124 -11.24 -4.05 12.84
CA THR A 124 -11.71 -2.81 13.47
C THR A 124 -10.84 -1.66 12.95
N ALA A 125 -11.44 -0.81 12.11
CA ALA A 125 -10.77 0.36 11.58
C ALA A 125 -10.95 1.57 12.50
N ARG A 126 -9.92 2.43 12.54
CA ARG A 126 -10.01 3.72 13.23
C ARG A 126 -9.34 4.83 12.42
N VAL A 127 -9.78 6.05 12.64
CA VAL A 127 -9.03 7.23 12.24
C VAL A 127 -8.01 7.48 13.35
N GLY A 128 -6.75 7.33 13.04
CA GLY A 128 -5.67 7.66 13.96
C GLY A 128 -5.45 9.16 14.07
N GLU A 129 -4.19 9.60 14.04
CA GLU A 129 -3.86 11.02 14.09
C GLU A 129 -4.17 11.73 12.77
N ILE A 130 -4.55 13.00 12.88
CA ILE A 130 -4.73 13.92 11.74
C ILE A 130 -3.82 15.12 11.96
N TYR A 131 -2.86 15.32 11.06
CA TYR A 131 -1.87 16.37 11.15
C TYR A 131 -2.04 17.44 10.07
N ASP A 132 -1.90 18.71 10.46
CA ASP A 132 -1.88 19.86 9.55
C ASP A 132 -0.48 20.03 8.94
N LYS A 133 -0.37 19.81 7.63
CA LYS A 133 0.86 20.03 6.87
C LYS A 133 0.82 21.36 6.09
N GLU A 134 0.08 22.37 6.56
CA GLU A 134 -0.14 23.69 5.97
C GLU A 134 -0.92 23.64 4.64
N LYS A 135 -0.43 22.94 3.64
CA LYS A 135 -1.06 22.81 2.31
C LYS A 135 -1.78 21.49 2.11
N ALA A 136 -1.75 20.61 3.10
CA ALA A 136 -2.32 19.28 3.05
C ALA A 136 -2.68 18.79 4.45
N ALA A 137 -3.52 17.78 4.55
CA ALA A 137 -3.68 16.96 5.75
C ALA A 137 -2.90 15.66 5.61
N LEU A 138 -2.31 15.18 6.70
CA LEU A 138 -1.83 13.80 6.83
C LEU A 138 -2.74 13.07 7.79
N VAL A 139 -3.51 12.12 7.28
CA VAL A 139 -4.49 11.33 8.04
C VAL A 139 -3.97 9.91 8.16
N TYR A 140 -3.86 9.39 9.37
CA TYR A 140 -3.56 7.99 9.59
C TYR A 140 -4.85 7.19 9.72
N LEU A 141 -4.93 6.12 8.93
CA LEU A 141 -5.95 5.09 9.07
C LEU A 141 -5.29 3.85 9.65
N GLU A 142 -5.83 3.37 10.75
CA GLU A 142 -5.36 2.18 11.44
C GLU A 142 -6.42 1.09 11.36
N ASN A 143 -5.97 -0.16 11.29
CA ASN A 143 -6.87 -1.30 11.28
C ASN A 143 -6.25 -2.43 12.10
N ASP A 144 -6.93 -2.84 13.15
CA ASP A 144 -6.56 -3.98 13.98
C ASP A 144 -7.42 -5.18 13.61
N VAL A 145 -6.78 -6.33 13.45
CA VAL A 145 -7.46 -7.58 13.14
C VAL A 145 -7.20 -8.59 14.22
N THR A 146 -8.27 -9.22 14.69
CA THR A 146 -8.25 -10.33 15.63
C THR A 146 -8.82 -11.59 15.00
N ASP A 147 -8.52 -12.75 15.58
CA ASP A 147 -9.28 -13.95 15.32
C ASP A 147 -10.70 -13.88 15.93
N LEU A 148 -11.49 -14.93 15.78
CA LEU A 148 -12.87 -15.01 16.32
C LEU A 148 -12.92 -15.09 17.84
N ASP A 149 -11.81 -15.46 18.49
CA ASP A 149 -11.67 -15.53 19.96
C ASP A 149 -11.15 -14.22 20.54
N GLY A 150 -10.80 -13.23 19.68
CA GLY A 150 -10.32 -11.90 20.07
C GLY A 150 -8.80 -11.81 20.24
N ASN A 151 -8.03 -12.84 19.83
CA ASN A 151 -6.57 -12.76 19.87
C ASN A 151 -6.06 -11.90 18.73
N PRO A 152 -5.07 -11.02 18.94
CA PRO A 152 -4.51 -10.16 17.90
C PRO A 152 -3.82 -10.99 16.81
N MET A 153 -4.17 -10.74 15.55
CA MET A 153 -3.50 -11.33 14.38
C MET A 153 -2.51 -10.36 13.74
N TRP A 154 -2.96 -9.18 13.37
CA TRP A 154 -2.11 -8.12 12.82
C TRP A 154 -2.72 -6.74 12.98
N SER A 155 -1.88 -5.73 12.84
CA SER A 155 -2.30 -4.33 12.74
C SER A 155 -1.70 -3.69 11.48
N THR A 156 -2.44 -2.78 10.86
CA THR A 156 -1.95 -1.93 9.76
C THR A 156 -2.14 -0.47 10.08
N LYS A 157 -1.21 0.38 9.62
CA LYS A 157 -1.31 1.84 9.70
C LYS A 157 -0.93 2.45 8.35
N SER A 158 -1.88 3.17 7.74
CA SER A 158 -1.72 3.82 6.44
C SER A 158 -1.75 5.33 6.62
N GLY A 159 -0.73 6.03 6.15
CA GLY A 159 -0.69 7.50 6.12
C GLY A 159 -1.20 8.02 4.78
N LEU A 160 -2.30 8.76 4.78
CA LEU A 160 -2.90 9.38 3.61
C LEU A 160 -2.58 10.88 3.58
N PHE A 161 -1.92 11.32 2.52
CA PHE A 161 -1.62 12.72 2.29
C PHE A 161 -2.69 13.32 1.38
N LEU A 162 -3.45 14.29 1.89
CA LEU A 162 -4.60 14.89 1.24
C LEU A 162 -4.24 16.32 0.85
N GLY A 163 -3.87 16.51 -0.42
CA GLY A 163 -3.49 17.81 -0.96
C GLY A 163 -4.64 18.82 -0.93
N GLY A 164 -4.36 20.04 -0.49
CA GLY A 164 -5.36 21.10 -0.39
C GLY A 164 -6.17 21.13 0.92
N GLU A 165 -6.02 20.12 1.78
CA GLU A 165 -6.84 19.92 2.99
C GLU A 165 -6.12 20.36 4.28
N GLY A 166 -5.15 21.25 4.20
CA GLY A 166 -4.39 21.79 5.34
C GLY A 166 -4.71 23.25 5.66
N GLY A 167 -4.00 23.79 6.66
CA GLY A 167 -4.03 25.22 6.99
C GLY A 167 -5.02 25.62 8.08
N TRP A 168 -5.52 24.66 8.86
CA TRP A 168 -6.41 24.97 10.00
C TRP A 168 -5.66 25.34 11.30
N GLY A 169 -4.29 25.29 11.27
CA GLY A 169 -3.46 25.63 12.44
C GLY A 169 -3.34 24.50 13.47
N GLY A 170 -3.57 23.26 13.06
CA GLY A 170 -3.43 22.07 13.91
C GLY A 170 -1.98 21.63 14.10
N ASP A 171 -1.81 20.53 14.84
CA ASP A 171 -0.51 19.91 15.06
C ASP A 171 0.10 19.45 13.73
N ARG A 172 1.40 19.69 13.55
CA ARG A 172 2.16 19.28 12.36
C ARG A 172 2.62 17.82 12.41
N GLY A 173 2.46 17.18 13.55
CA GLY A 173 2.96 15.84 13.83
C GLY A 173 4.46 15.78 14.10
N PRO A 174 4.95 14.65 14.60
CA PRO A 174 6.33 14.46 14.97
C PRO A 174 7.27 14.57 13.77
N SER A 175 8.50 15.05 14.04
CA SER A 175 9.63 14.91 13.13
C SER A 175 10.43 13.70 13.59
N ASN A 176 10.33 12.62 12.86
CA ASN A 176 11.09 11.41 13.14
C ASN A 176 12.37 11.45 12.28
N PRO A 177 13.54 11.71 12.87
CA PRO A 177 14.78 11.59 12.13
C PRO A 177 14.99 10.13 11.74
N TRP A 178 15.18 9.87 10.45
CA TRP A 178 15.55 8.58 9.91
C TRP A 178 16.71 8.82 8.95
N GLU A 179 17.81 8.13 9.16
CA GLU A 179 19.02 8.29 8.39
C GLU A 179 19.58 6.91 8.04
N LEU A 180 20.00 6.75 6.79
CA LEU A 180 20.72 5.56 6.37
C LEU A 180 22.13 5.59 6.94
N PRO A 181 22.70 4.42 7.28
CA PRO A 181 24.12 4.31 7.60
C PRO A 181 24.98 4.81 6.42
N GLU A 182 26.09 5.47 6.73
CA GLU A 182 27.07 5.96 5.72
C GLU A 182 27.87 4.82 5.04
N ARG A 183 27.57 3.57 5.34
CA ARG A 183 28.17 2.38 4.74
C ARG A 183 27.31 1.81 3.62
N PRO A 184 27.87 1.02 2.69
CA PRO A 184 27.06 0.26 1.74
C PRO A 184 26.02 -0.60 2.44
N ALA A 185 24.91 -0.91 1.73
CA ALA A 185 23.95 -1.90 2.20
C ALA A 185 24.63 -3.26 2.43
N ASP A 186 24.16 -3.99 3.43
CA ASP A 186 24.66 -5.35 3.73
C ASP A 186 24.16 -6.34 2.68
N ASP A 187 22.93 -6.11 2.20
CA ASP A 187 22.36 -6.89 1.10
C ASP A 187 21.55 -6.00 0.14
N VAL A 188 21.44 -6.45 -1.12
CA VAL A 188 20.65 -5.80 -2.18
C VAL A 188 19.91 -6.86 -2.98
N VAL A 189 18.59 -6.90 -2.81
CA VAL A 189 17.73 -7.85 -3.52
C VAL A 189 16.98 -7.12 -4.64
N SER A 190 17.05 -7.65 -5.87
CA SER A 190 16.43 -7.02 -7.04
C SER A 190 15.34 -7.88 -7.66
N TYR A 191 14.23 -7.24 -8.02
CA TYR A 191 13.12 -7.85 -8.74
C TYR A 191 12.64 -6.94 -9.88
N THR A 192 12.61 -7.44 -11.10
CA THR A 192 12.00 -6.72 -12.22
C THR A 192 10.47 -6.90 -12.18
N THR A 193 9.71 -5.82 -12.19
CA THR A 193 8.25 -5.90 -12.30
C THR A 193 7.84 -6.25 -13.74
N ARG A 194 6.65 -6.87 -13.92
CA ARG A 194 6.10 -7.13 -15.26
C ARG A 194 5.52 -5.83 -15.85
N THR A 195 5.46 -5.73 -17.15
CA THR A 195 4.79 -4.61 -17.84
C THR A 195 3.28 -4.58 -17.58
N ASP A 196 2.67 -5.72 -17.23
CA ASP A 196 1.26 -5.90 -16.84
C ASP A 196 1.09 -6.08 -15.33
N GLN A 197 2.12 -5.77 -14.52
CA GLN A 197 2.11 -6.03 -13.07
C GLN A 197 0.92 -5.38 -12.36
N ALA A 198 0.58 -4.15 -12.70
CA ALA A 198 -0.55 -3.45 -12.11
C ALA A 198 -1.90 -4.11 -12.45
N LEU A 199 -2.03 -4.71 -13.64
CA LEU A 199 -3.25 -5.42 -14.05
C LEU A 199 -3.46 -6.72 -13.27
N LEU A 200 -2.38 -7.39 -12.89
CA LEU A 200 -2.44 -8.56 -12.02
C LEU A 200 -2.69 -8.13 -10.56
N TYR A 201 -1.87 -7.20 -10.03
CA TYR A 201 -1.94 -6.80 -8.62
C TYR A 201 -3.31 -6.23 -8.23
N ARG A 202 -3.98 -5.45 -9.11
CA ARG A 202 -5.31 -4.89 -8.85
C ARG A 202 -6.40 -5.93 -8.54
N LEU A 203 -6.16 -7.19 -8.88
CA LEU A 203 -7.09 -8.29 -8.58
C LEU A 203 -7.15 -8.58 -7.07
N ASN A 204 -6.16 -8.15 -6.28
CA ASN A 204 -6.16 -8.21 -4.82
C ASN A 204 -7.09 -7.16 -4.15
N GLY A 205 -7.82 -6.35 -4.93
CA GLY A 205 -8.87 -5.46 -4.39
C GLY A 205 -8.69 -3.98 -4.75
N ASP A 206 -7.47 -3.48 -4.94
CA ASP A 206 -7.25 -2.08 -5.33
C ASP A 206 -7.54 -1.86 -6.82
N ARG A 207 -8.74 -1.34 -7.08
CA ARG A 207 -9.26 -1.09 -8.44
C ARG A 207 -9.11 0.36 -8.89
N ASN A 208 -8.27 1.18 -8.22
CA ASN A 208 -8.04 2.57 -8.60
C ASN A 208 -7.58 2.66 -10.06
N PRO A 209 -8.31 3.42 -10.92
CA PRO A 209 -7.98 3.54 -12.35
C PRO A 209 -6.63 4.21 -12.63
N LEU A 210 -6.02 4.87 -11.65
CA LEU A 210 -4.64 5.40 -11.74
C LEU A 210 -3.63 4.33 -12.18
N HIS A 211 -3.90 3.07 -11.88
CA HIS A 211 -3.03 1.93 -12.14
C HIS A 211 -3.37 1.15 -13.40
N SER A 212 -4.44 1.53 -14.12
CA SER A 212 -4.92 0.77 -15.27
C SER A 212 -5.46 1.60 -16.43
N ASP A 213 -5.92 2.83 -16.20
CA ASP A 213 -6.53 3.69 -17.22
C ASP A 213 -5.57 4.83 -17.61
N PRO A 214 -5.06 4.84 -18.87
CA PRO A 214 -4.17 5.89 -19.34
C PRO A 214 -4.79 7.30 -19.28
N THR A 215 -6.10 7.42 -19.49
CA THR A 215 -6.79 8.72 -19.46
C THR A 215 -6.84 9.27 -18.06
N PHE A 216 -7.12 8.40 -17.08
CA PHE A 216 -7.11 8.78 -15.66
C PHE A 216 -5.70 9.12 -15.18
N ALA A 217 -4.70 8.30 -15.54
CA ALA A 217 -3.31 8.55 -15.20
C ALA A 217 -2.82 9.90 -15.76
N SER A 218 -3.16 10.21 -17.02
CA SER A 218 -2.82 11.48 -17.65
C SER A 218 -3.48 12.67 -16.94
N ALA A 219 -4.75 12.55 -16.53
CA ALA A 219 -5.46 13.57 -15.76
C ALA A 219 -4.83 13.80 -14.37
N ALA A 220 -4.20 12.77 -13.80
CA ALA A 220 -3.45 12.84 -12.55
C ALA A 220 -1.99 13.31 -12.74
N GLY A 221 -1.57 13.63 -13.96
CA GLY A 221 -0.23 14.16 -14.27
C GLY A 221 0.83 13.10 -14.57
N PHE A 222 0.43 11.84 -14.80
CA PHE A 222 1.35 10.76 -15.15
C PHE A 222 1.27 10.46 -16.67
N GLU A 223 2.41 10.19 -17.29
CA GLU A 223 2.48 9.85 -18.72
C GLU A 223 1.74 8.54 -19.04
N LYS A 224 1.74 7.60 -18.10
CA LYS A 224 1.07 6.29 -18.19
C LYS A 224 0.67 5.78 -16.80
N PRO A 225 -0.21 4.77 -16.71
CA PRO A 225 -0.56 4.15 -15.44
C PRO A 225 0.68 3.73 -14.65
N ILE A 226 0.69 4.06 -13.36
CA ILE A 226 1.78 3.71 -12.44
C ILE A 226 1.47 2.42 -11.69
N LEU A 227 2.50 1.80 -11.12
CA LEU A 227 2.33 0.65 -10.23
C LEU A 227 1.70 1.08 -8.90
N HIS A 228 0.88 0.22 -8.31
CA HIS A 228 0.36 0.43 -6.95
C HIS A 228 1.50 0.58 -5.95
N GLY A 229 1.40 1.56 -5.06
CA GLY A 229 2.37 1.70 -3.97
C GLY A 229 2.45 0.43 -3.12
N LEU A 230 1.30 -0.16 -2.78
CA LEU A 230 1.24 -1.41 -2.02
C LEU A 230 1.81 -2.63 -2.79
N CYS A 231 1.87 -2.60 -4.12
CA CYS A 231 2.58 -3.62 -4.89
C CYS A 231 4.10 -3.48 -4.67
N THR A 232 4.64 -2.25 -4.75
CA THR A 232 6.05 -1.97 -4.42
C THR A 232 6.38 -2.39 -2.98
N TYR A 233 5.47 -2.11 -2.04
CA TYR A 233 5.56 -2.54 -0.65
C TYR A 233 5.64 -4.07 -0.53
N GLY A 234 4.79 -4.81 -1.26
CA GLY A 234 4.79 -6.26 -1.27
C GLY A 234 6.08 -6.88 -1.86
N PHE A 235 6.61 -6.30 -2.94
CA PHE A 235 7.94 -6.69 -3.47
C PHE A 235 9.05 -6.45 -2.44
N THR A 236 9.00 -5.31 -1.76
CA THR A 236 9.97 -4.98 -0.70
C THR A 236 9.89 -5.96 0.46
N GLY A 237 8.67 -6.27 0.94
CA GLY A 237 8.49 -7.22 2.03
C GLY A 237 8.89 -8.64 1.68
N ARG A 238 8.70 -9.06 0.41
CA ARG A 238 9.18 -10.34 -0.10
C ARG A 238 10.71 -10.40 -0.08
N ALA A 239 11.39 -9.32 -0.50
CA ALA A 239 12.85 -9.25 -0.42
C ALA A 239 13.36 -9.37 1.03
N LEU A 240 12.74 -8.62 1.95
CA LEU A 240 13.07 -8.65 3.38
C LEU A 240 12.84 -10.03 3.99
N LEU A 241 11.71 -10.69 3.65
CA LEU A 241 11.41 -12.05 4.13
C LEU A 241 12.52 -13.04 3.76
N HIS A 242 13.02 -12.96 2.53
CA HIS A 242 14.03 -13.90 2.06
C HIS A 242 15.44 -13.56 2.57
N ALA A 243 15.83 -12.29 2.55
CA ALA A 243 17.17 -11.87 2.93
C ALA A 243 17.41 -11.88 4.45
N VAL A 244 16.40 -11.43 5.23
CA VAL A 244 16.55 -11.20 6.67
C VAL A 244 15.97 -12.34 7.50
N CYS A 245 14.83 -12.90 7.06
CA CYS A 245 14.15 -13.96 7.79
C CYS A 245 14.46 -15.37 7.30
N ASP A 246 15.37 -15.56 6.34
CA ASP A 246 15.67 -16.87 5.73
C ASP A 246 14.41 -17.55 5.16
N SER A 247 13.48 -16.79 4.62
CA SER A 247 12.17 -17.25 4.12
C SER A 247 11.22 -17.80 5.21
N ASP A 248 11.54 -17.61 6.46
CA ASP A 248 10.72 -18.00 7.59
C ASP A 248 9.72 -16.91 7.97
N THR A 249 8.44 -17.16 7.69
CA THR A 249 7.34 -16.24 7.99
C THR A 249 7.13 -16.02 9.48
N ASP A 250 7.59 -16.94 10.35
CA ASP A 250 7.46 -16.83 11.80
C ASP A 250 8.41 -15.76 12.37
N ARG A 251 9.49 -15.45 11.66
CA ARG A 251 10.45 -14.42 12.07
C ARG A 251 10.05 -13.01 11.66
N PHE A 252 9.08 -12.86 10.76
CA PHE A 252 8.66 -11.56 10.25
C PHE A 252 7.70 -10.87 11.23
N GLY A 253 8.18 -9.86 11.98
CA GLY A 253 7.37 -9.12 12.95
C GLY A 253 6.60 -7.95 12.35
N GLY A 254 7.21 -7.25 11.42
CA GLY A 254 6.57 -6.11 10.75
C GLY A 254 7.50 -5.29 9.89
N MET A 255 6.95 -4.41 9.10
CA MET A 255 7.71 -3.42 8.32
C MET A 255 6.91 -2.14 8.11
N GLY A 256 7.61 -1.05 7.87
CA GLY A 256 6.97 0.22 7.55
C GLY A 256 7.91 1.18 6.86
N GLY A 257 7.34 2.24 6.27
CA GLY A 257 8.07 3.29 5.59
C GLY A 257 7.18 4.21 4.76
N ARG A 258 7.80 5.00 3.89
CA ARG A 258 7.17 6.09 3.12
C ARG A 258 7.33 5.88 1.62
N PHE A 259 6.25 6.05 0.88
CA PHE A 259 6.29 6.14 -0.58
C PHE A 259 6.88 7.48 -1.00
N LYS A 260 7.89 7.46 -1.88
CA LYS A 260 8.67 8.63 -2.27
C LYS A 260 8.43 9.04 -3.73
N SER A 261 8.48 8.06 -4.62
CA SER A 261 8.32 8.29 -6.05
C SER A 261 7.52 7.15 -6.69
N PRO A 262 6.77 7.42 -7.76
CA PRO A 262 6.02 6.38 -8.45
C PRO A 262 6.95 5.38 -9.12
N VAL A 263 6.46 4.15 -9.27
CA VAL A 263 7.07 3.08 -10.06
C VAL A 263 6.23 2.86 -11.31
N VAL A 264 6.88 2.65 -12.43
CA VAL A 264 6.21 2.29 -13.68
C VAL A 264 6.32 0.78 -13.89
N PRO A 265 5.22 0.08 -14.25
CA PRO A 265 5.29 -1.35 -14.58
C PRO A 265 6.37 -1.65 -15.62
N GLY A 266 7.22 -2.66 -15.34
CA GLY A 266 8.39 -3.02 -16.12
C GLY A 266 9.72 -2.53 -15.54
N GLU A 267 9.71 -1.62 -14.57
CA GLU A 267 10.92 -1.19 -13.87
C GLU A 267 11.43 -2.26 -12.89
N GLU A 268 12.73 -2.28 -12.66
CA GLU A 268 13.38 -3.12 -11.66
C GLU A 268 13.43 -2.39 -10.30
N LEU A 269 12.97 -3.09 -9.27
CA LEU A 269 13.05 -2.66 -7.88
C LEU A 269 14.29 -3.28 -7.24
N SER A 270 15.15 -2.47 -6.62
CA SER A 270 16.26 -2.92 -5.78
C SER A 270 16.01 -2.53 -4.32
N VAL A 271 15.98 -3.51 -3.45
CA VAL A 271 15.78 -3.34 -2.02
C VAL A 271 17.15 -3.40 -1.35
N HIS A 272 17.59 -2.26 -0.83
CA HIS A 272 18.84 -2.11 -0.11
C HIS A 272 18.58 -2.28 1.39
N ILE A 273 19.31 -3.14 2.07
CA ILE A 273 19.07 -3.58 3.44
C ILE A 273 20.31 -3.30 4.29
N TRP A 274 20.11 -2.72 5.46
CA TRP A 274 21.14 -2.47 6.47
C TRP A 274 20.70 -3.11 7.78
N GLU A 275 21.46 -4.10 8.22
CA GLU A 275 21.27 -4.77 9.50
C GLU A 275 22.17 -4.13 10.56
N ASN A 276 21.57 -3.53 11.57
CA ASN A 276 22.23 -3.01 12.75
C ASN A 276 21.85 -3.87 13.98
N GLU A 277 22.56 -3.71 15.12
CA GLU A 277 22.31 -4.49 16.32
C GLU A 277 20.84 -4.44 16.78
N ASP A 278 20.20 -3.25 16.71
CA ASP A 278 18.84 -3.02 17.24
C ASP A 278 17.80 -2.72 16.17
N SER A 279 18.17 -2.68 14.88
CA SER A 279 17.24 -2.27 13.82
C SER A 279 17.65 -2.78 12.45
N ILE A 280 16.64 -3.06 11.63
CA ILE A 280 16.82 -3.36 10.22
C ILE A 280 16.24 -2.19 9.45
N LEU A 281 17.12 -1.47 8.76
CA LEU A 281 16.73 -0.35 7.89
C LEU A 281 16.75 -0.80 6.44
N PHE A 282 15.86 -0.25 5.64
CA PHE A 282 15.84 -0.56 4.21
C PHE A 282 15.35 0.62 3.37
N GLN A 283 15.70 0.59 2.10
CA GLN A 283 15.24 1.54 1.09
C GLN A 283 15.05 0.83 -0.25
N THR A 284 13.92 1.05 -0.91
CA THR A 284 13.68 0.49 -2.24
C THR A 284 13.90 1.55 -3.30
N ARG A 285 14.61 1.17 -4.37
CA ARG A 285 15.01 2.07 -5.46
C ARG A 285 14.64 1.48 -6.83
N VAL A 286 14.54 2.37 -7.79
CA VAL A 286 14.59 2.08 -9.24
C VAL A 286 15.80 2.82 -9.78
N ASN A 287 16.88 2.12 -10.08
CA ASN A 287 18.19 2.73 -10.30
C ASN A 287 18.58 3.61 -9.10
N ASP A 288 18.85 4.91 -9.32
CA ASP A 288 19.16 5.88 -8.27
C ASP A 288 17.92 6.58 -7.67
N ARG A 289 16.73 6.34 -8.21
CA ARG A 289 15.48 6.97 -7.76
C ARG A 289 14.89 6.19 -6.60
N VAL A 290 14.81 6.81 -5.43
CA VAL A 290 14.16 6.24 -4.25
C VAL A 290 12.66 6.19 -4.48
N VAL A 291 12.05 5.02 -4.32
CA VAL A 291 10.61 4.79 -4.49
C VAL A 291 9.90 4.47 -3.18
N PHE A 292 10.60 3.82 -2.23
CA PHE A 292 10.13 3.60 -0.86
C PHE A 292 11.28 3.88 0.11
N ASP A 293 11.04 4.73 1.11
CA ASP A 293 12.03 5.37 1.97
C ASP A 293 11.65 5.22 3.44
N ASN A 294 12.55 5.61 4.34
CA ASN A 294 12.33 5.53 5.77
C ASN A 294 11.95 4.12 6.25
N GLY A 295 12.49 3.12 5.55
CA GLY A 295 12.18 1.72 5.79
C GLY A 295 12.72 1.21 7.13
N VAL A 296 11.84 0.63 7.94
CA VAL A 296 12.19 -0.06 9.19
C VAL A 296 11.48 -1.41 9.21
N MET A 297 12.21 -2.47 9.54
CA MET A 297 11.68 -3.81 9.75
C MET A 297 11.92 -4.25 11.18
N THR A 298 10.98 -5.01 11.71
CA THR A 298 11.08 -5.66 13.02
C THR A 298 10.97 -7.17 12.86
N LEU A 299 11.73 -7.90 13.65
CA LEU A 299 11.64 -9.35 13.77
C LEU A 299 10.72 -9.72 14.94
N ARG A 300 10.17 -10.92 14.87
CA ARG A 300 9.37 -11.55 15.92
C ARG A 300 10.14 -12.70 16.55
#